data_08430448f8081877c1ab0dff7074fe0f
#
_entry.id   08430448f8081877c1ab0dff7074fe0f
#
_cell.length_a   1.000
_cell.length_b   1.000
_cell.length_c   1.000
_cell.angle_alpha   90.00
_cell.angle_beta   90.00
_cell.angle_gamma   90.00
#
_symmetry.space_group_name_H-M   'P 1'
#
loop_
_entity.id
_entity.type
_entity.pdbx_description
1 polymer ?
#
loop_
_entity_poly.entity_id
_entity_poly.type
_entity_poly.pdbx_seq_one_letter_code
_entity_poly.pdbx_strand_id
1 'polypeptide(L)' 'MNNVQRFREQQLMAKAELARKAGVSESTIDRIEAGKDCRLDTKRKILFALGLSLQDSAKLFGRKRNGHRNGK' A
#
# COMPACT_ATOMS: atom_id res chain seq x y z
N MET A 1 8.41 -5.94 -4.85
CA MET A 1 7.95 -4.68 -5.34
C MET A 1 6.46 -4.58 -5.40
N ASN A 2 5.92 -3.41 -5.34
CA ASN A 2 4.49 -3.22 -5.35
C ASN A 2 4.12 -2.08 -6.29
N ASN A 3 2.83 -1.84 -6.42
CA ASN A 3 2.30 -0.84 -7.33
C ASN A 3 1.75 0.40 -6.64
N VAL A 4 2.15 0.61 -5.40
CA VAL A 4 1.63 1.76 -4.65
C VAL A 4 1.99 3.07 -5.35
N GLN A 5 3.25 3.22 -5.73
CA GLN A 5 3.69 4.42 -6.40
C GLN A 5 2.93 4.61 -7.71
N ARG A 6 2.75 3.54 -8.45
CA ARG A 6 2.07 3.60 -9.74
C ARG A 6 0.63 4.07 -9.59
N PHE A 7 -0.11 3.48 -8.65
CA PHE A 7 -1.50 3.87 -8.44
C PHE A 7 -1.59 5.29 -7.93
N ARG A 8 -0.66 5.66 -7.07
CA ARG A 8 -0.62 7.02 -6.54
C ARG A 8 -0.40 8.03 -7.67
N GLU A 9 0.56 7.76 -8.52
CA GLU A 9 0.91 8.67 -9.61
C GLU A 9 -0.20 8.75 -10.65
N GLN A 10 -0.91 7.66 -10.86
CA GLN A 10 -2.03 7.66 -11.77
C GLN A 10 -3.13 8.61 -11.30
N GLN A 11 -3.20 8.85 -10.01
CA GLN A 11 -4.18 9.76 -9.44
C GLN A 11 -3.61 11.15 -9.20
N LEU A 12 -2.39 11.39 -9.70
CA LEU A 12 -1.71 12.67 -9.56
C LEU A 12 -1.59 13.07 -8.09
N MET A 13 -1.28 12.10 -7.25
CA MET A 13 -1.23 12.28 -5.82
C MET A 13 0.21 12.28 -5.32
N ALA A 14 0.57 13.28 -4.51
CA ALA A 14 1.88 13.32 -3.90
C ALA A 14 1.95 12.32 -2.75
N LYS A 15 3.17 11.93 -2.36
CA LYS A 15 3.34 11.02 -1.23
C LYS A 15 2.71 11.58 0.03
N ALA A 16 2.90 12.88 0.27
CA ALA A 16 2.34 13.52 1.45
C ALA A 16 0.82 13.44 1.45
N GLU A 17 0.23 13.56 0.29
CA GLU A 17 -1.21 13.48 0.16
C GLU A 17 -1.72 12.08 0.46
N LEU A 18 -1.06 11.09 -0.09
CA LEU A 18 -1.44 9.70 0.18
C LEU A 18 -1.28 9.40 1.66
N ALA A 19 -0.17 9.85 2.26
CA ALA A 19 0.07 9.62 3.69
C ALA A 19 -1.05 10.22 4.52
N ARG A 20 -1.47 11.43 4.18
CA ARG A 20 -2.54 12.10 4.89
C ARG A 20 -3.85 11.37 4.75
N LYS A 21 -4.18 10.93 3.53
CA LYS A 21 -5.42 10.20 3.30
C LYS A 21 -5.44 8.85 4.00
N ALA A 22 -4.29 8.20 4.05
CA ALA A 22 -4.19 6.89 4.67
C ALA A 22 -4.01 6.98 6.18
N GLY A 23 -3.71 8.17 6.69
CA GLY A 23 -3.49 8.33 8.12
C GLY A 23 -2.17 7.74 8.60
N VAL A 24 -1.15 7.79 7.74
CA VAL A 24 0.19 7.31 8.09
C VAL A 24 1.20 8.38 7.77
N SER A 25 2.45 8.18 8.16
CA SER A 25 3.49 9.16 7.89
C SER A 25 3.98 9.03 6.46
N GLU A 26 4.54 10.10 5.95
CA GLU A 26 5.12 10.10 4.62
C GLU A 26 6.28 9.11 4.54
N SER A 27 7.05 9.00 5.61
CA SER A 27 8.10 8.00 5.72
C SER A 27 7.58 6.59 5.50
N THR A 28 6.38 6.32 6.01
CA THR A 28 5.77 5.02 5.82
C THR A 28 5.50 4.78 4.34
N ILE A 29 5.01 5.79 3.64
CA ILE A 29 4.76 5.67 2.20
C ILE A 29 6.07 5.42 1.47
N ASP A 30 7.13 6.16 1.81
CA ASP A 30 8.44 5.96 1.19
C ASP A 30 8.92 4.54 1.32
N ARG A 31 8.82 3.99 2.53
CA ARG A 31 9.29 2.63 2.78
C ARG A 31 8.49 1.60 2.01
N ILE A 32 7.19 1.80 1.97
CA ILE A 32 6.33 0.88 1.24
C ILE A 32 6.62 0.92 -0.24
N GLU A 33 6.79 2.10 -0.80
CA GLU A 33 7.09 2.23 -2.23
C GLU A 33 8.46 1.66 -2.57
N ALA A 34 9.35 1.63 -1.59
CA ALA A 34 10.66 1.03 -1.77
C ALA A 34 10.63 -0.50 -1.70
N GLY A 35 9.46 -1.07 -1.45
CA GLY A 35 9.31 -2.52 -1.40
C GLY A 35 9.37 -3.12 -0.01
N LYS A 36 9.42 -2.29 1.02
CA LYS A 36 9.46 -2.80 2.39
C LYS A 36 8.08 -3.27 2.78
N ASP A 37 8.05 -4.28 3.62
CA ASP A 37 6.80 -4.84 4.09
C ASP A 37 6.13 -3.90 5.09
N CYS A 38 4.84 -4.10 5.30
CA CYS A 38 4.09 -3.30 6.27
C CYS A 38 2.98 -4.17 6.85
N ARG A 39 2.37 -3.67 7.91
CA ARG A 39 1.31 -4.39 8.58
C ARG A 39 0.06 -4.43 7.73
N LEU A 40 -0.77 -5.44 7.98
CA LEU A 40 -2.04 -5.56 7.28
C LEU A 40 -2.89 -4.31 7.44
N ASP A 41 -2.89 -3.76 8.64
CA ASP A 41 -3.67 -2.56 8.91
C ASP A 41 -3.22 -1.40 8.01
N THR A 42 -1.93 -1.26 7.85
CA THR A 42 -1.38 -0.22 6.99
C THR A 42 -1.74 -0.46 5.54
N LYS A 43 -1.68 -1.72 5.10
CA LYS A 43 -2.06 -2.07 3.74
C LYS A 43 -3.51 -1.68 3.47
N ARG A 44 -4.37 -1.98 4.43
CA ARG A 44 -5.79 -1.66 4.30
C ARG A 44 -6.01 -0.16 4.19
N LYS A 45 -5.32 0.60 5.02
CA LYS A 45 -5.43 2.05 5.01
C LYS A 45 -5.01 2.63 3.65
N ILE A 46 -3.94 2.10 3.10
CA ILE A 46 -3.44 2.57 1.81
C ILE A 46 -4.41 2.20 0.68
N LEU A 47 -4.94 0.99 0.73
CA LEU A 47 -5.92 0.58 -0.26
C LEU A 47 -7.10 1.56 -0.31
N PHE A 48 -7.66 1.85 0.86
CA PHE A 48 -8.80 2.75 0.92
C PHE A 48 -8.44 4.16 0.50
N ALA A 49 -7.24 4.61 0.86
CA ALA A 49 -6.80 5.95 0.47
C ALA A 49 -6.69 6.08 -1.04
N LEU A 50 -6.39 4.99 -1.73
CA LEU A 50 -6.29 4.97 -3.18
C LEU A 50 -7.61 4.64 -3.87
N GLY A 51 -8.67 4.48 -3.09
CA GLY A 51 -9.99 4.18 -3.64
C GLY A 51 -10.16 2.74 -4.07
N LEU A 52 -9.36 1.85 -3.50
CA LEU A 52 -9.42 0.43 -3.85
C LEU A 52 -10.10 -0.35 -2.74
N SER A 53 -10.55 -1.55 -3.08
CA SER A 53 -11.16 -2.43 -2.09
C SER A 53 -10.15 -3.45 -1.61
N LEU A 54 -10.51 -4.19 -0.58
CA LEU A 54 -9.61 -5.23 -0.06
C LEU A 54 -9.31 -6.29 -1.10
N GLN A 55 -10.23 -6.51 -2.03
CA GLN A 55 -10.03 -7.48 -3.09
C GLN A 55 -8.92 -7.05 -4.03
N ASP A 56 -8.62 -5.76 -4.05
CA ASP A 56 -7.59 -5.22 -4.93
C ASP A 56 -6.19 -5.27 -4.33
N SER A 57 -6.05 -5.86 -3.14
CA SER A 57 -4.75 -5.87 -2.48
C SER A 57 -3.66 -6.54 -3.32
N ALA A 58 -4.01 -7.58 -4.06
CA ALA A 58 -3.03 -8.25 -4.90
C ALA A 58 -2.56 -7.34 -6.04
N LYS A 59 -3.45 -6.48 -6.53
CA LYS A 59 -3.08 -5.55 -7.59
C LYS A 59 -2.09 -4.52 -7.09
N LEU A 60 -2.26 -4.11 -5.84
CA LEU A 60 -1.43 -3.07 -5.26
C LEU A 60 -0.12 -3.60 -4.70
N PHE A 61 -0.20 -4.64 -3.88
CA PHE A 61 0.98 -5.16 -3.18
C PHE A 61 1.57 -6.42 -3.80
N GLY A 62 0.94 -6.97 -4.80
CA GLY A 62 1.39 -8.18 -5.42
C GLY A 62 0.94 -9.39 -4.63
N ARG A 63 1.03 -10.60 -5.23
CA ARG A 63 0.65 -11.79 -4.57
C ARG A 63 1.83 -12.32 -3.88
N LYS A 64 1.76 -12.40 -2.59
CA LYS A 64 2.83 -12.93 -1.82
C LYS A 64 2.67 -14.35 -1.68
N ARG A 65 3.50 -15.09 -1.92
CA ARG A 65 3.37 -16.41 -1.76
C ARG A 65 3.73 -16.87 -0.62
N ASN A 66 3.67 -16.81 0.21
CA ASN A 66 3.99 -17.08 1.38
C ASN A 66 3.55 -17.13 2.27
N GLY A 67 3.30 -17.21 2.29
CA GLY A 67 2.92 -17.27 2.86
C GLY A 67 2.50 -17.51 3.72
N HIS A 68 2.64 -17.76 3.54
CA HIS A 68 2.33 -18.10 4.18
C HIS A 68 1.91 -18.11 5.15
N ARG A 69 1.96 -18.10 5.31
CA ARG A 69 1.64 -18.27 6.09
C ARG A 69 1.25 -18.07 7.01
N ASN A 70 1.21 -18.13 6.96
CA ASN A 70 0.88 -18.04 7.73
C ASN A 70 0.45 -18.02 8.51
N GLY A 71 0.48 -18.06 8.68
CA GLY A 71 0.17 -18.04 9.23
C GLY A 71 -0.34 -18.15 9.91
N LYS A 72 -0.22 -18.18 9.84
CA LYS A 72 -0.73 -18.33 10.34
C LYS A 72 -0.96 -18.36 10.63
#